data_43dd787d71114205ed7d9b070046457c
#
_entry.id   43dd787d71114205ed7d9b070046457c
#
_cell.length_a   1.000
_cell.length_b   1.000
_cell.length_c   1.000
_cell.angle_alpha   90.00
_cell.angle_beta   90.00
_cell.angle_gamma   90.00
#
_symmetry.space_group_name_H-M   'P 1'
#
loop_
_entity.id
_entity.type
_entity.pdbx_description
1 polymer ?
#
loop_
_entity_poly.entity_id
_entity_poly.type
_entity_poly.pdbx_seq_one_letter_code
_entity_poly.pdbx_strand_id
1 'polypeptide(L)'
;MSKTFCVLPWIHAQTKPNGQIKPCCRFDTKHVDYQLPDKTYKFDKFNINDENTSFTFALGSSEWQEIRETMLKDKKVPGCRKCYQEEEFAFNNNYKNPRRRIKSLREKENWTRNNKNLTSPEDNSIEIRYLEITMGNYCNLKCRTCDSDLSTTWEDDDAILSNYYKERKVTKINNIEKEWNIEDFSSIEEIKFTGGEPMLHPNFIKILDILIQSGRADQITLDIFTNASWVPKEKVLTRLDQFFKVYINLSVDGVGKVNDYIRYPSEWSTVNESVCEWLKLEKQYTGKYYEANGEGPFLTRKYIVKWVPCVSIYNVWHFHIMIDWWFGLQQEFRGKPWWDSKNYMVNIVHDPKFLKPSLIFPLFSKKVHIEKLLAHKNNLLEELKSNVIDEKDIHEAELDLNTMYNKVIGSINEECNSEQITIFIQYTVDLDKIRRQDIRTDLPDLWKQFEDMIEYKGRINE
;
A
#
# COMPACT_ATOMS: atom_id res chain seq x y z
N MET A 1 6.28 -22.94 -14.23
CA MET A 1 6.77 -21.97 -13.24
C MET A 1 6.39 -22.45 -11.86
N SER A 2 7.30 -22.38 -10.91
CA SER A 2 7.01 -22.71 -9.50
C SER A 2 5.86 -21.85 -8.97
N LYS A 3 4.90 -22.49 -8.30
CA LYS A 3 3.76 -21.81 -7.67
C LYS A 3 4.12 -21.12 -6.37
N THR A 4 5.30 -21.38 -5.81
CA THR A 4 5.73 -20.93 -4.48
C THR A 4 6.89 -19.94 -4.53
N PHE A 5 7.59 -19.86 -5.65
CA PHE A 5 8.79 -19.02 -5.80
C PHE A 5 8.46 -17.52 -5.75
N CYS A 6 9.27 -16.79 -4.98
CA CYS A 6 9.30 -15.33 -4.92
C CYS A 6 10.77 -14.88 -4.83
N VAL A 7 11.19 -13.95 -5.67
CA VAL A 7 12.59 -13.49 -5.70
C VAL A 7 12.98 -12.61 -4.49
N LEU A 8 12.00 -12.01 -3.81
CA LEU A 8 12.26 -11.04 -2.74
C LEU A 8 13.24 -11.54 -1.65
N PRO A 9 13.21 -12.80 -1.18
CA PRO A 9 14.20 -13.26 -0.19
C PRO A 9 15.66 -13.23 -0.65
N TRP A 10 15.95 -12.98 -1.92
CA TRP A 10 17.31 -12.87 -2.46
C TRP A 10 17.78 -11.44 -2.64
N ILE A 11 16.86 -10.49 -2.86
CA ILE A 11 17.19 -9.12 -3.30
C ILE A 11 16.57 -8.03 -2.45
N HIS A 12 15.75 -8.40 -1.45
CA HIS A 12 14.90 -7.44 -0.75
C HIS A 12 14.93 -7.63 0.75
N ALA A 13 14.89 -6.52 1.46
CA ALA A 13 14.58 -6.45 2.89
C ALA A 13 13.58 -5.34 3.18
N GLN A 14 12.85 -5.49 4.28
CA GLN A 14 11.96 -4.45 4.79
C GLN A 14 12.23 -4.21 6.28
N THR A 15 12.22 -2.95 6.70
CA THR A 15 12.13 -2.60 8.12
C THR A 15 10.68 -2.42 8.56
N LYS A 16 10.37 -2.82 9.80
CA LYS A 16 9.17 -2.37 10.51
C LYS A 16 9.41 -1.00 11.16
N PRO A 17 8.35 -0.31 11.65
CA PRO A 17 8.52 0.96 12.35
C PRO A 17 9.52 0.92 13.52
N ASN A 18 9.58 -0.21 14.24
CA ASN A 18 10.49 -0.45 15.36
C ASN A 18 11.91 -0.90 14.94
N GLY A 19 12.25 -0.85 13.66
CA GLY A 19 13.55 -1.25 13.14
C GLY A 19 13.73 -2.74 12.85
N GLN A 20 12.78 -3.61 13.19
CA GLN A 20 12.87 -5.05 12.90
C GLN A 20 12.96 -5.30 11.40
N ILE A 21 13.93 -6.11 10.96
CA ILE A 21 14.13 -6.47 9.55
C ILE A 21 13.39 -7.79 9.25
N LYS A 22 12.69 -7.83 8.11
CA LYS A 22 12.02 -9.03 7.61
C LYS A 22 12.05 -9.12 6.07
N PRO A 23 11.71 -10.31 5.49
CA PRO A 23 11.83 -10.53 4.05
C PRO A 23 10.96 -9.61 3.18
N CYS A 24 9.77 -9.23 3.65
CA CYS A 24 8.88 -8.28 2.95
C CYS A 24 7.70 -7.87 3.85
N CYS A 25 6.92 -6.86 3.40
CA CYS A 25 5.77 -6.34 4.15
C CYS A 25 4.66 -7.38 4.40
N ARG A 26 4.56 -8.39 3.56
CA ARG A 26 3.55 -9.46 3.69
C ARG A 26 4.00 -10.65 4.52
N PHE A 27 5.28 -10.74 4.85
CA PHE A 27 5.82 -11.88 5.56
C PHE A 27 5.29 -11.93 7.00
N ASP A 28 4.69 -13.05 7.36
CA ASP A 28 4.13 -13.30 8.69
C ASP A 28 5.17 -14.01 9.55
N THR A 29 5.60 -13.37 10.62
CA THR A 29 6.62 -13.91 11.53
C THR A 29 6.08 -14.97 12.47
N LYS A 30 4.77 -14.89 12.80
CA LYS A 30 4.03 -15.93 13.52
C LYS A 30 2.96 -16.48 12.61
N HIS A 31 3.07 -17.76 12.30
CA HIS A 31 2.14 -18.43 11.42
C HIS A 31 1.47 -19.60 12.13
N VAL A 32 0.14 -19.57 12.15
CA VAL A 32 -0.71 -20.65 12.60
C VAL A 32 -1.77 -20.87 11.53
N ASP A 33 -1.77 -22.03 10.90
CA ASP A 33 -2.72 -22.35 9.83
C ASP A 33 -2.90 -23.88 9.71
N TYR A 34 -4.13 -24.32 9.53
CA TYR A 34 -4.46 -25.74 9.38
C TYR A 34 -3.89 -26.40 8.12
N GLN A 35 -3.52 -25.63 7.09
CA GLN A 35 -3.00 -26.12 5.82
C GLN A 35 -1.47 -26.11 5.71
N LEU A 36 -0.80 -25.45 6.64
CA LEU A 36 0.65 -25.30 6.65
C LEU A 36 1.18 -25.58 8.08
N PRO A 37 2.41 -26.11 8.23
CA PRO A 37 3.01 -26.28 9.54
C PRO A 37 3.06 -24.97 10.32
N ASP A 38 2.69 -25.00 11.57
CA ASP A 38 2.87 -23.86 12.48
C ASP A 38 4.34 -23.48 12.56
N LYS A 39 4.64 -22.22 12.35
CA LYS A 39 6.01 -21.73 12.34
C LYS A 39 6.09 -20.34 12.97
N THR A 40 7.07 -20.20 13.86
CA THR A 40 7.51 -18.90 14.36
C THR A 40 8.92 -18.63 13.85
N TYR A 41 9.09 -17.55 13.11
CA TYR A 41 10.39 -17.11 12.62
C TYR A 41 11.03 -16.16 13.63
N LYS A 42 12.27 -16.45 14.02
CA LYS A 42 13.02 -15.67 15.02
C LYS A 42 13.67 -14.43 14.38
N PHE A 43 12.87 -13.53 13.85
CA PHE A 43 13.37 -12.29 13.24
C PHE A 43 13.56 -11.14 14.25
N ASP A 44 13.17 -11.33 15.51
CA ASP A 44 13.32 -10.28 16.53
C ASP A 44 14.79 -9.91 16.78
N LYS A 45 15.73 -10.84 16.47
CA LYS A 45 17.17 -10.60 16.52
C LYS A 45 17.72 -9.73 15.39
N PHE A 46 16.94 -9.46 14.35
CA PHE A 46 17.35 -8.62 13.23
C PHE A 46 16.69 -7.23 13.39
N ASN A 47 17.34 -6.36 14.13
CA ASN A 47 16.88 -4.98 14.30
C ASN A 47 17.94 -4.02 13.77
N ILE A 48 17.56 -3.13 12.85
CA ILE A 48 18.50 -2.19 12.22
C ILE A 48 19.06 -1.16 13.20
N ASN A 49 18.43 -1.00 14.37
CA ASN A 49 18.94 -0.14 15.45
C ASN A 49 20.12 -0.78 16.23
N ASP A 50 20.34 -2.09 16.06
CA ASP A 50 21.46 -2.79 16.67
C ASP A 50 22.73 -2.57 15.84
N GLU A 51 23.81 -2.10 16.45
CA GLU A 51 25.06 -1.75 15.78
C GLU A 51 25.65 -2.90 14.93
N ASN A 52 25.43 -4.15 15.35
CA ASN A 52 25.94 -5.34 14.67
C ASN A 52 24.98 -5.89 13.60
N THR A 53 23.85 -5.22 13.36
CA THR A 53 22.84 -5.68 12.41
C THR A 53 22.84 -4.81 11.16
N SER A 54 23.02 -5.46 10.01
CA SER A 54 22.85 -4.85 8.69
C SER A 54 21.84 -5.65 7.86
N PHE A 55 21.37 -5.07 6.77
CA PHE A 55 20.51 -5.79 5.83
C PHE A 55 21.20 -7.01 5.24
N THR A 56 22.48 -6.88 4.86
CA THR A 56 23.27 -7.99 4.33
C THR A 56 23.44 -9.12 5.36
N PHE A 57 23.68 -8.78 6.63
CA PHE A 57 23.72 -9.75 7.72
C PHE A 57 22.39 -10.51 7.86
N ALA A 58 21.27 -9.79 7.83
CA ALA A 58 19.95 -10.42 7.91
C ALA A 58 19.69 -11.36 6.71
N LEU A 59 19.96 -10.92 5.49
CA LEU A 59 19.78 -11.73 4.28
C LEU A 59 20.68 -13.00 4.27
N GLY A 60 21.89 -12.91 4.80
CA GLY A 60 22.84 -14.03 4.91
C GLY A 60 22.48 -15.04 5.99
N SER A 61 21.50 -14.76 6.84
CA SER A 61 21.15 -15.60 7.99
C SER A 61 20.51 -16.93 7.60
N SER A 62 20.57 -17.89 8.53
CA SER A 62 19.95 -19.21 8.41
C SER A 62 18.43 -19.14 8.20
N GLU A 63 17.76 -18.14 8.80
CA GLU A 63 16.31 -17.93 8.64
C GLU A 63 15.94 -17.55 7.20
N TRP A 64 16.71 -16.64 6.57
CA TRP A 64 16.51 -16.32 5.16
C TRP A 64 16.89 -17.46 4.23
N GLN A 65 17.97 -18.19 4.55
CA GLN A 65 18.38 -19.35 3.80
C GLN A 65 17.29 -20.43 3.80
N GLU A 66 16.70 -20.76 4.96
CA GLU A 66 15.58 -21.70 5.06
C GLU A 66 14.40 -21.31 4.17
N ILE A 67 14.05 -20.02 4.12
CA ILE A 67 12.98 -19.51 3.26
C ILE A 67 13.31 -19.77 1.78
N ARG A 68 14.54 -19.42 1.35
CA ARG A 68 15.01 -19.63 -0.03
C ARG A 68 15.00 -21.11 -0.42
N GLU A 69 15.56 -21.96 0.41
CA GLU A 69 15.58 -23.42 0.18
C GLU A 69 14.18 -24.02 0.08
N THR A 70 13.25 -23.57 0.94
CA THR A 70 11.87 -24.04 0.90
C THR A 70 11.20 -23.67 -0.43
N MET A 71 11.44 -22.46 -0.93
CA MET A 71 10.92 -22.00 -2.23
C MET A 71 11.55 -22.75 -3.41
N LEU A 72 12.86 -23.03 -3.34
CA LEU A 72 13.57 -23.78 -4.40
C LEU A 72 13.09 -25.24 -4.49
N LYS A 73 12.68 -25.83 -3.37
CA LYS A 73 12.05 -27.17 -3.31
C LYS A 73 10.58 -27.15 -3.73
N ASP A 74 10.07 -26.05 -4.27
CA ASP A 74 8.67 -25.83 -4.66
C ASP A 74 7.66 -26.05 -3.51
N LYS A 75 8.09 -25.82 -2.28
CA LYS A 75 7.25 -25.92 -1.09
C LYS A 75 6.73 -24.54 -0.65
N LYS A 76 5.52 -24.53 -0.07
CA LYS A 76 4.95 -23.32 0.52
C LYS A 76 5.72 -22.92 1.77
N VAL A 77 6.13 -21.65 1.83
CA VAL A 77 6.74 -21.04 3.02
C VAL A 77 5.62 -20.55 3.95
N PRO A 78 5.53 -21.04 5.20
CA PRO A 78 4.46 -20.62 6.13
C PRO A 78 4.30 -19.11 6.27
N GLY A 79 5.40 -18.38 6.40
CA GLY A 79 5.38 -16.91 6.50
C GLY A 79 4.82 -16.18 5.27
N CYS A 80 4.69 -16.86 4.12
CA CYS A 80 4.11 -16.32 2.90
C CYS A 80 2.59 -16.53 2.77
N ARG A 81 1.92 -17.03 3.82
CA ARG A 81 0.48 -17.33 3.84
C ARG A 81 -0.40 -16.24 3.23
N LYS A 82 -0.19 -14.99 3.63
CA LYS A 82 -0.98 -13.85 3.13
C LYS A 82 -0.92 -13.72 1.60
N CYS A 83 0.22 -14.03 0.99
CA CYS A 83 0.36 -14.03 -0.47
C CYS A 83 -0.40 -15.18 -1.11
N TYR A 84 -0.36 -16.38 -0.54
CA TYR A 84 -1.11 -17.53 -1.08
C TYR A 84 -2.61 -17.31 -0.99
N GLN A 85 -3.10 -16.78 0.13
CA GLN A 85 -4.51 -16.42 0.30
C GLN A 85 -4.96 -15.34 -0.70
N GLU A 86 -4.14 -14.32 -0.95
CA GLU A 86 -4.45 -13.28 -1.92
C GLU A 86 -4.46 -13.83 -3.37
N GLU A 87 -3.58 -14.78 -3.69
CA GLU A 87 -3.57 -15.45 -5.00
C GLU A 87 -4.81 -16.32 -5.20
N GLU A 88 -5.21 -17.06 -4.16
CA GLU A 88 -6.43 -17.86 -4.19
C GLU A 88 -7.68 -16.99 -4.32
N PHE A 89 -7.73 -15.92 -3.54
CA PHE A 89 -8.82 -14.94 -3.62
C PHE A 89 -8.91 -14.32 -5.02
N ALA A 90 -7.78 -13.93 -5.61
CA ALA A 90 -7.72 -13.40 -6.97
C ALA A 90 -8.20 -14.41 -8.02
N PHE A 91 -7.80 -15.66 -7.86
CA PHE A 91 -8.24 -16.74 -8.75
C PHE A 91 -9.76 -16.96 -8.68
N ASN A 92 -10.31 -17.03 -7.46
CA ASN A 92 -11.73 -17.26 -7.23
C ASN A 92 -12.63 -16.10 -7.71
N ASN A 93 -12.07 -14.88 -7.77
CA ASN A 93 -12.78 -13.67 -8.18
C ASN A 93 -12.37 -13.18 -9.58
N ASN A 94 -11.70 -14.01 -10.38
CA ASN A 94 -11.34 -13.74 -11.78
C ASN A 94 -10.62 -12.40 -12.00
N TYR A 95 -9.61 -12.10 -11.15
CA TYR A 95 -8.75 -10.95 -11.41
C TYR A 95 -7.26 -11.32 -11.34
N LYS A 96 -6.44 -10.50 -12.01
CA LYS A 96 -4.99 -10.66 -11.99
C LYS A 96 -4.45 -10.19 -10.65
N ASN A 97 -3.73 -11.06 -9.91
CA ASN A 97 -3.01 -10.61 -8.73
C ASN A 97 -1.77 -9.80 -9.16
N PRO A 98 -1.80 -8.45 -9.10
CA PRO A 98 -0.71 -7.64 -9.67
C PRO A 98 0.54 -7.61 -8.79
N ARG A 99 0.43 -7.95 -7.50
CA ARG A 99 1.50 -7.68 -6.53
C ARG A 99 2.68 -8.62 -6.64
N ARG A 100 2.41 -9.91 -6.54
CA ARG A 100 3.47 -10.91 -6.46
C ARG A 100 3.99 -11.32 -7.82
N ARG A 101 3.07 -11.62 -8.76
CA ARG A 101 3.46 -12.15 -10.07
C ARG A 101 4.23 -11.16 -10.92
N ILE A 102 3.77 -9.91 -11.02
CA ILE A 102 4.38 -8.96 -11.94
C ILE A 102 5.73 -8.47 -11.38
N LYS A 103 5.78 -8.11 -10.10
CA LYS A 103 7.03 -7.62 -9.50
C LYS A 103 8.06 -8.74 -9.43
N SER A 104 7.69 -9.89 -8.88
CA SER A 104 8.58 -11.06 -8.77
C SER A 104 9.02 -11.61 -10.13
N LEU A 105 8.20 -11.56 -11.17
CA LEU A 105 8.58 -12.04 -12.51
C LEU A 105 9.53 -11.07 -13.21
N ARG A 106 9.26 -9.77 -13.15
CA ARG A 106 10.18 -8.75 -13.71
C ARG A 106 11.53 -8.79 -13.03
N GLU A 107 11.54 -8.89 -11.73
CA GLU A 107 12.76 -8.96 -10.94
C GLU A 107 13.50 -10.28 -11.15
N LYS A 108 12.77 -11.39 -11.30
CA LYS A 108 13.36 -12.66 -11.70
C LYS A 108 13.98 -12.59 -13.09
N GLU A 109 13.35 -11.95 -14.07
CA GLU A 109 13.92 -11.78 -15.41
C GLU A 109 15.21 -10.95 -15.37
N ASN A 110 15.20 -9.82 -14.69
CA ASN A 110 16.38 -8.97 -14.55
C ASN A 110 17.48 -9.67 -13.77
N TRP A 111 17.14 -10.33 -12.69
CA TRP A 111 18.08 -11.03 -11.83
C TRP A 111 18.67 -12.29 -12.52
N THR A 112 17.87 -13.09 -13.24
CA THR A 112 18.38 -14.24 -13.99
C THR A 112 19.21 -13.83 -15.21
N ARG A 113 18.98 -12.64 -15.81
CA ARG A 113 19.86 -12.11 -16.86
C ARG A 113 21.25 -11.75 -16.31
N ASN A 114 21.31 -11.22 -15.08
CA ASN A 114 22.55 -10.77 -14.45
C ASN A 114 23.27 -11.90 -13.70
N ASN A 115 22.55 -12.90 -13.20
CA ASN A 115 23.07 -14.03 -12.40
C ASN A 115 22.68 -15.34 -13.05
N LYS A 116 23.53 -15.83 -13.96
CA LYS A 116 23.25 -17.05 -14.74
C LYS A 116 23.18 -18.36 -13.93
N ASN A 117 23.53 -18.37 -12.63
CA ASN A 117 23.70 -19.58 -11.84
C ASN A 117 22.90 -19.60 -10.52
N LEU A 118 21.63 -19.25 -10.57
CA LEU A 118 20.70 -19.37 -9.44
C LEU A 118 20.30 -20.81 -9.10
N THR A 119 21.26 -21.66 -8.88
CA THR A 119 20.99 -23.07 -8.55
C THR A 119 21.32 -23.43 -7.11
N SER A 120 21.95 -22.54 -6.34
CA SER A 120 22.29 -22.82 -4.94
C SER A 120 21.73 -21.75 -3.99
N PRO A 121 21.08 -22.15 -2.88
CA PRO A 121 20.74 -21.25 -1.78
C PRO A 121 21.98 -20.65 -1.09
N GLU A 122 23.12 -21.24 -1.33
CA GLU A 122 24.44 -20.91 -0.74
C GLU A 122 25.19 -19.84 -1.55
N ASP A 123 24.63 -19.36 -2.67
CA ASP A 123 25.27 -18.32 -3.46
C ASP A 123 25.32 -17.01 -2.65
N ASN A 124 26.54 -16.72 -2.16
CA ASN A 124 26.86 -15.56 -1.32
C ASN A 124 26.81 -14.22 -2.10
N SER A 125 26.43 -14.22 -3.36
CA SER A 125 26.20 -13.01 -4.17
C SER A 125 24.86 -12.32 -3.88
N ILE A 126 24.36 -12.43 -2.66
CA ILE A 126 23.10 -11.81 -2.24
C ILE A 126 23.33 -10.31 -2.07
N GLU A 127 22.75 -9.53 -2.95
CA GLU A 127 22.77 -8.07 -2.90
C GLU A 127 21.37 -7.52 -2.70
N ILE A 128 21.24 -6.55 -1.78
CA ILE A 128 19.98 -5.85 -1.60
C ILE A 128 19.86 -4.80 -2.69
N ARG A 129 19.03 -5.10 -3.69
CA ARG A 129 18.73 -4.21 -4.80
C ARG A 129 17.45 -3.41 -4.56
N TYR A 130 16.54 -3.97 -3.79
CA TYR A 130 15.27 -3.35 -3.43
C TYR A 130 15.10 -3.32 -1.92
N LEU A 131 14.94 -2.12 -1.34
CA LEU A 131 14.80 -1.89 0.09
C LEU A 131 13.46 -1.21 0.38
N GLU A 132 12.70 -1.72 1.35
CA GLU A 132 11.51 -1.05 1.87
C GLU A 132 11.80 -0.55 3.29
N ILE A 133 11.86 0.76 3.46
CA ILE A 133 12.05 1.39 4.76
C ILE A 133 10.69 1.89 5.27
N THR A 134 10.23 1.29 6.37
CA THR A 134 9.15 1.87 7.16
C THR A 134 9.77 2.84 8.15
N MET A 135 9.62 4.15 7.87
CA MET A 135 10.38 5.24 8.53
C MET A 135 10.09 5.41 10.03
N GLY A 136 9.17 4.64 10.58
CA GLY A 136 8.64 4.77 11.92
C GLY A 136 7.14 5.05 11.86
N ASN A 137 6.56 5.50 12.97
CA ASN A 137 5.13 5.79 13.06
C ASN A 137 4.81 7.29 13.15
N TYR A 138 5.77 8.17 12.83
CA TYR A 138 5.51 9.61 12.81
C TYR A 138 4.54 9.99 11.70
N CYS A 139 3.34 10.45 12.06
CA CYS A 139 2.27 10.82 11.12
C CYS A 139 1.45 11.98 11.67
N ASN A 140 0.95 12.83 10.79
CA ASN A 140 0.07 13.94 11.13
C ASN A 140 -1.43 13.58 11.05
N LEU A 141 -1.75 12.35 10.61
CA LEU A 141 -3.12 11.85 10.50
C LEU A 141 -3.35 10.62 11.39
N LYS A 142 -4.60 10.45 11.83
CA LYS A 142 -5.11 9.27 12.53
C LYS A 142 -6.28 8.65 11.77
N CYS A 143 -5.97 8.09 10.59
CA CYS A 143 -6.94 7.47 9.70
C CYS A 143 -7.70 6.34 10.40
N ARG A 144 -9.01 6.17 10.16
CA ARG A 144 -9.85 5.15 10.80
C ARG A 144 -9.44 3.70 10.50
N THR A 145 -8.67 3.50 9.44
CA THR A 145 -8.11 2.20 9.04
C THR A 145 -6.68 1.97 9.56
N CYS A 146 -6.17 2.86 10.42
CA CYS A 146 -4.84 2.84 11.00
C CYS A 146 -4.88 2.61 12.52
N ASP A 147 -3.71 2.60 13.16
CA ASP A 147 -3.51 2.45 14.60
C ASP A 147 -2.18 3.10 15.03
N SER A 148 -1.85 3.01 16.33
CA SER A 148 -0.61 3.55 16.89
C SER A 148 0.67 2.86 16.40
N ASP A 149 0.58 1.67 15.80
CA ASP A 149 1.74 1.03 15.17
C ASP A 149 2.30 1.85 13.99
N LEU A 150 1.42 2.60 13.30
CA LEU A 150 1.76 3.38 12.11
C LEU A 150 1.45 4.87 12.23
N SER A 151 0.92 5.35 13.36
CA SER A 151 0.69 6.78 13.59
C SER A 151 0.79 7.16 15.04
N THR A 152 1.73 8.06 15.37
CA THR A 152 1.88 8.62 16.71
C THR A 152 0.63 9.36 17.18
N THR A 153 -0.12 9.97 16.28
CA THR A 153 -1.37 10.67 16.62
C THR A 153 -2.50 9.76 17.08
N TRP A 154 -2.35 8.43 16.90
CA TRP A 154 -3.29 7.41 17.36
C TRP A 154 -3.08 7.00 18.83
N GLU A 155 -1.95 7.35 19.46
CA GLU A 155 -1.61 6.84 20.80
C GLU A 155 -2.70 7.15 21.82
N ASP A 156 -3.22 8.37 21.84
CA ASP A 156 -4.27 8.80 22.77
C ASP A 156 -5.60 8.08 22.50
N ASP A 157 -6.00 7.94 21.21
CA ASP A 157 -7.23 7.26 20.84
C ASP A 157 -7.15 5.77 21.18
N ASP A 158 -6.02 5.10 20.89
CA ASP A 158 -5.79 3.69 21.23
C ASP A 158 -5.69 3.46 22.73
N ALA A 159 -5.18 4.42 23.52
CA ALA A 159 -5.17 4.32 24.98
C ALA A 159 -6.59 4.19 25.56
N ILE A 160 -7.55 4.89 24.96
CA ILE A 160 -8.98 4.79 25.34
C ILE A 160 -9.58 3.51 24.77
N LEU A 161 -9.43 3.28 23.46
CA LEU A 161 -10.08 2.20 22.73
C LEU A 161 -9.61 0.81 23.16
N SER A 162 -8.35 0.66 23.59
CA SER A 162 -7.79 -0.62 24.04
C SER A 162 -8.55 -1.22 25.27
N ASN A 163 -9.26 -0.40 26.03
CA ASN A 163 -10.09 -0.86 27.13
C ASN A 163 -11.37 -1.60 26.66
N TYR A 164 -11.78 -1.38 25.41
CA TYR A 164 -13.03 -1.87 24.84
C TYR A 164 -12.82 -2.85 23.67
N TYR A 165 -11.70 -2.72 22.95
CA TYR A 165 -11.43 -3.45 21.71
C TYR A 165 -10.09 -4.18 21.78
N LYS A 166 -10.13 -5.52 21.79
CA LYS A 166 -8.94 -6.38 21.90
C LYS A 166 -7.94 -6.20 20.75
N GLU A 167 -8.44 -5.78 19.60
CA GLU A 167 -7.65 -5.49 18.40
C GLU A 167 -6.87 -4.18 18.51
N ARG A 168 -7.22 -3.32 19.48
CA ARG A 168 -6.53 -2.06 19.74
C ARG A 168 -5.52 -2.22 20.87
N LYS A 169 -4.30 -1.76 20.64
CA LYS A 169 -3.22 -1.78 21.61
C LYS A 169 -2.42 -0.49 21.45
N VAL A 170 -2.10 0.15 22.56
CA VAL A 170 -1.11 1.23 22.53
C VAL A 170 0.25 0.62 22.27
N THR A 171 0.82 0.92 21.13
CA THR A 171 2.19 0.53 20.82
C THR A 171 3.07 1.76 20.86
N LYS A 172 3.91 1.85 21.87
CA LYS A 172 5.01 2.80 21.86
C LYS A 172 6.12 2.21 20.99
N ILE A 173 6.29 2.76 19.81
CA ILE A 173 7.29 2.29 18.86
C ILE A 173 8.56 3.14 19.05
N ASN A 174 9.68 2.46 19.26
CA ASN A 174 10.97 3.09 19.08
C ASN A 174 11.16 3.27 17.57
N ASN A 175 11.27 4.51 17.13
CA ASN A 175 11.55 4.83 15.74
C ASN A 175 12.92 4.25 15.32
N ILE A 176 13.17 4.20 14.01
CA ILE A 176 14.49 3.84 13.50
C ILE A 176 15.45 4.97 13.87
N GLU A 177 16.38 4.69 14.79
CA GLU A 177 17.39 5.62 15.30
C GLU A 177 18.77 5.43 14.63
N LYS A 178 18.87 4.45 13.70
CA LYS A 178 20.11 4.15 12.99
C LYS A 178 20.68 5.39 12.31
N GLU A 179 21.97 5.64 12.53
CA GLU A 179 22.74 6.51 11.66
C GLU A 179 23.07 5.77 10.36
N TRP A 180 22.43 6.23 9.29
CA TRP A 180 22.59 5.67 7.95
C TRP A 180 23.91 6.14 7.34
N ASN A 181 24.56 5.26 6.56
CA ASN A 181 25.75 5.57 5.82
C ASN A 181 25.65 5.07 4.35
N ILE A 182 26.64 5.39 3.54
CA ILE A 182 26.66 5.07 2.08
C ILE A 182 26.69 3.54 1.87
N GLU A 183 27.39 2.80 2.71
CA GLU A 183 27.51 1.34 2.63
C GLU A 183 26.18 0.63 2.79
N ASP A 184 25.24 1.18 3.58
CA ASP A 184 23.90 0.64 3.73
C ASP A 184 23.12 0.58 2.41
N PHE A 185 23.53 1.38 1.40
CA PHE A 185 22.82 1.57 0.14
C PHE A 185 23.65 1.24 -1.10
N SER A 186 24.82 0.59 -0.95
CA SER A 186 25.82 0.42 -2.01
C SER A 186 25.30 -0.30 -3.27
N SER A 187 24.35 -1.20 -3.14
CA SER A 187 23.76 -2.00 -4.24
C SER A 187 22.29 -1.68 -4.55
N ILE A 188 21.72 -0.65 -3.91
CA ILE A 188 20.30 -0.31 -4.05
C ILE A 188 20.01 0.23 -5.45
N GLU A 189 18.96 -0.29 -6.08
CA GLU A 189 18.36 0.17 -7.33
C GLU A 189 16.96 0.78 -7.11
N GLU A 190 16.24 0.30 -6.11
CA GLU A 190 14.93 0.83 -5.74
C GLU A 190 14.81 0.92 -4.21
N ILE A 191 14.34 2.05 -3.74
CA ILE A 191 14.04 2.25 -2.33
C ILE A 191 12.59 2.71 -2.15
N LYS A 192 11.85 2.00 -1.31
CA LYS A 192 10.47 2.31 -1.00
C LYS A 192 10.36 2.88 0.41
N PHE A 193 9.74 4.04 0.53
CA PHE A 193 9.45 4.69 1.80
C PHE A 193 7.99 4.53 2.19
N THR A 194 7.78 3.95 3.38
CA THR A 194 6.47 3.76 4.01
C THR A 194 6.54 4.13 5.49
N GLY A 195 5.47 3.90 6.23
CA GLY A 195 5.41 4.16 7.68
C GLY A 195 4.21 5.02 8.01
N GLY A 196 4.37 5.98 8.92
CA GLY A 196 3.39 7.03 9.17
C GLY A 196 3.25 7.93 7.94
N GLU A 197 3.87 9.10 7.96
CA GLU A 197 4.08 9.94 6.78
C GLU A 197 5.60 10.07 6.54
N PRO A 198 6.16 9.34 5.57
CA PRO A 198 7.61 9.28 5.39
C PRO A 198 8.27 10.63 5.19
N MET A 199 7.66 11.51 4.40
CA MET A 199 8.24 12.81 4.08
C MET A 199 8.24 13.80 5.25
N LEU A 200 7.47 13.54 6.31
CA LEU A 200 7.54 14.30 7.57
C LEU A 200 8.61 13.78 8.52
N HIS A 201 9.13 12.58 8.29
CA HIS A 201 10.10 11.97 9.19
C HIS A 201 11.47 12.65 9.06
N PRO A 202 12.14 13.00 10.18
CA PRO A 202 13.43 13.72 10.14
C PRO A 202 14.52 13.01 9.34
N ASN A 203 14.55 11.68 9.35
CA ASN A 203 15.55 10.90 8.64
C ASN A 203 15.29 10.78 7.13
N PHE A 204 14.12 11.17 6.63
CA PHE A 204 13.82 11.09 5.19
C PHE A 204 14.82 11.90 4.37
N ILE A 205 14.99 13.20 4.72
CA ILE A 205 15.95 14.08 4.04
C ILE A 205 17.38 13.56 4.19
N LYS A 206 17.76 13.07 5.38
CA LYS A 206 19.12 12.54 5.60
C LYS A 206 19.42 11.36 4.69
N ILE A 207 18.47 10.44 4.52
CA ILE A 207 18.64 9.28 3.61
C ILE A 207 18.76 9.75 2.17
N LEU A 208 17.92 10.70 1.72
CA LEU A 208 18.05 11.27 0.39
C LEU A 208 19.44 11.90 0.17
N ASP A 209 19.93 12.66 1.14
CA ASP A 209 21.26 13.29 1.06
C ASP A 209 22.39 12.26 0.97
N ILE A 210 22.32 11.15 1.71
CA ILE A 210 23.28 10.05 1.65
C ILE A 210 23.25 9.38 0.28
N LEU A 211 22.06 9.10 -0.26
CA LEU A 211 21.90 8.51 -1.59
C LEU A 211 22.44 9.43 -2.69
N ILE A 212 22.27 10.74 -2.57
CA ILE A 212 22.82 11.73 -3.50
C ILE A 212 24.33 11.78 -3.39
N GLN A 213 24.88 11.82 -2.17
CA GLN A 213 26.33 11.82 -1.93
C GLN A 213 27.03 10.55 -2.42
N SER A 214 26.30 9.44 -2.53
CA SER A 214 26.85 8.20 -3.12
C SER A 214 27.19 8.32 -4.60
N GLY A 215 26.74 9.39 -5.29
CA GLY A 215 26.90 9.60 -6.74
C GLY A 215 26.07 8.66 -7.61
N ARG A 216 25.08 7.95 -7.03
CA ARG A 216 24.24 6.96 -7.74
C ARG A 216 22.75 7.32 -7.76
N ALA A 217 22.36 8.49 -7.30
CA ALA A 217 20.95 8.89 -7.22
C ALA A 217 20.23 8.80 -8.59
N ASP A 218 20.92 9.14 -9.67
CA ASP A 218 20.44 9.04 -11.05
C ASP A 218 20.21 7.61 -11.58
N GLN A 219 20.59 6.59 -10.79
CA GLN A 219 20.35 5.18 -11.06
C GLN A 219 19.29 4.57 -10.14
N ILE A 220 18.85 5.31 -9.09
CA ILE A 220 17.98 4.82 -8.06
C ILE A 220 16.54 5.28 -8.32
N THR A 221 15.61 4.33 -8.22
CA THR A 221 14.16 4.60 -8.22
C THR A 221 13.65 4.79 -6.78
N LEU A 222 12.93 5.87 -6.55
CA LEU A 222 12.19 6.09 -5.30
C LEU A 222 10.72 5.67 -5.46
N ASP A 223 10.17 5.00 -4.44
CA ASP A 223 8.76 4.59 -4.36
C ASP A 223 8.18 5.11 -3.02
N ILE A 224 7.54 6.28 -3.04
CA ILE A 224 7.14 7.02 -1.85
C ILE A 224 5.62 6.91 -1.65
N PHE A 225 5.19 6.45 -0.47
CA PHE A 225 3.80 6.47 -0.06
C PHE A 225 3.55 7.70 0.79
N THR A 226 2.52 8.47 0.45
CA THR A 226 2.15 9.69 1.18
C THR A 226 0.66 9.78 1.40
N ASN A 227 0.27 10.39 2.51
CA ASN A 227 -1.12 10.66 2.82
C ASN A 227 -1.72 11.86 2.04
N ALA A 228 -0.92 12.49 1.20
CA ALA A 228 -1.29 13.63 0.35
C ALA A 228 -1.87 14.84 1.11
N SER A 229 -1.65 14.95 2.42
CA SER A 229 -2.19 16.08 3.21
C SER A 229 -1.39 17.37 3.05
N TRP A 230 -0.36 17.36 2.23
CA TRP A 230 0.49 18.53 1.97
C TRP A 230 1.36 18.35 0.72
N VAL A 231 1.77 19.45 0.13
CA VAL A 231 2.74 19.45 -0.98
C VAL A 231 4.14 19.64 -0.40
N PRO A 232 5.12 18.82 -0.77
CA PRO A 232 6.47 18.96 -0.28
C PRO A 232 7.08 20.27 -0.74
N LYS A 233 7.82 20.91 0.18
CA LYS A 233 8.53 22.15 -0.09
C LYS A 233 9.69 21.92 -1.07
N GLU A 234 10.14 22.98 -1.72
CA GLU A 234 11.26 23.00 -2.66
C GLU A 234 12.48 22.21 -2.16
N LYS A 235 12.77 22.30 -0.85
CA LYS A 235 13.86 21.54 -0.21
C LYS A 235 13.76 20.02 -0.43
N VAL A 236 12.56 19.44 -0.50
CA VAL A 236 12.35 18.03 -0.79
C VAL A 236 12.40 17.80 -2.30
N LEU A 237 11.70 18.64 -3.08
CA LEU A 237 11.60 18.50 -4.53
C LEU A 237 12.97 18.54 -5.21
N THR A 238 13.85 19.47 -4.83
CA THR A 238 15.21 19.59 -5.39
C THR A 238 16.05 18.35 -5.14
N ARG A 239 15.78 17.58 -4.10
CA ARG A 239 16.43 16.28 -3.87
C ARG A 239 15.82 15.18 -4.73
N LEU A 240 14.49 15.11 -4.77
CA LEU A 240 13.79 14.12 -5.59
C LEU A 240 14.17 14.23 -7.07
N ASP A 241 14.47 15.45 -7.53
CA ASP A 241 14.90 15.72 -8.90
C ASP A 241 16.27 15.11 -9.28
N GLN A 242 17.04 14.65 -8.32
CA GLN A 242 18.33 14.01 -8.58
C GLN A 242 18.22 12.49 -8.84
N PHE A 243 17.06 11.89 -8.54
CA PHE A 243 16.87 10.46 -8.68
C PHE A 243 16.41 10.07 -10.10
N PHE A 244 16.70 8.82 -10.49
CA PHE A 244 16.31 8.29 -11.79
C PHE A 244 14.81 8.39 -12.04
N LYS A 245 14.01 7.90 -11.08
CA LYS A 245 12.56 7.87 -11.16
C LYS A 245 11.93 7.98 -9.77
N VAL A 246 10.81 8.68 -9.68
CA VAL A 246 10.09 8.89 -8.43
C VAL A 246 8.62 8.50 -8.59
N TYR A 247 8.22 7.42 -7.91
CA TYR A 247 6.83 7.05 -7.76
C TYR A 247 6.25 7.74 -6.52
N ILE A 248 5.14 8.44 -6.71
CA ILE A 248 4.36 9.06 -5.63
C ILE A 248 3.03 8.31 -5.52
N ASN A 249 2.87 7.58 -4.43
CA ASN A 249 1.67 6.79 -4.18
C ASN A 249 0.77 7.56 -3.21
N LEU A 250 -0.30 8.13 -3.74
CA LEU A 250 -1.24 8.97 -3.00
C LEU A 250 -2.27 8.08 -2.29
N SER A 251 -2.23 8.07 -0.97
CA SER A 251 -3.20 7.37 -0.14
C SER A 251 -4.41 8.27 0.06
N VAL A 252 -5.42 8.14 -0.81
CA VAL A 252 -6.68 8.89 -0.75
C VAL A 252 -7.83 7.90 -0.72
N ASP A 253 -8.66 7.92 0.34
CA ASP A 253 -9.65 6.89 0.65
C ASP A 253 -11.09 7.36 0.47
N GLY A 254 -11.30 8.53 -0.13
CA GLY A 254 -12.64 9.10 -0.39
C GLY A 254 -12.56 10.39 -1.18
N VAL A 255 -13.70 10.95 -1.49
CA VAL A 255 -13.87 12.28 -2.08
C VAL A 255 -14.68 13.14 -1.13
N GLY A 256 -14.27 14.39 -0.91
CA GLY A 256 -14.96 15.31 -0.01
C GLY A 256 -14.94 14.82 1.44
N LYS A 257 -16.07 15.00 2.11
CA LYS A 257 -16.25 14.61 3.52
C LYS A 257 -15.95 13.14 3.81
N VAL A 258 -16.12 12.24 2.83
CA VAL A 258 -15.78 10.82 3.01
C VAL A 258 -14.29 10.65 3.29
N ASN A 259 -13.43 11.36 2.56
CA ASN A 259 -11.98 11.34 2.83
C ASN A 259 -11.67 11.93 4.21
N ASP A 260 -12.23 13.08 4.54
CA ASP A 260 -11.96 13.79 5.79
C ASP A 260 -12.38 12.99 7.01
N TYR A 261 -13.53 12.30 6.91
CA TYR A 261 -14.00 11.42 7.97
C TYR A 261 -13.09 10.20 8.18
N ILE A 262 -12.61 9.59 7.10
CA ILE A 262 -11.74 8.39 7.17
C ILE A 262 -10.33 8.78 7.60
N ARG A 263 -9.79 9.87 7.03
CA ARG A 263 -8.38 10.28 7.18
C ARG A 263 -8.20 11.47 8.10
N TYR A 264 -8.95 11.48 9.20
CA TYR A 264 -8.94 12.55 10.20
C TYR A 264 -7.52 12.91 10.70
N PRO A 265 -7.18 14.18 10.91
CA PRO A 265 -7.95 15.39 10.65
C PRO A 265 -7.62 16.06 9.29
N SER A 266 -7.60 15.30 8.20
CA SER A 266 -7.38 15.89 6.87
C SER A 266 -8.55 16.78 6.44
N GLU A 267 -8.26 17.73 5.55
CA GLU A 267 -9.23 18.57 4.88
C GLU A 267 -9.18 18.29 3.37
N TRP A 268 -10.30 17.91 2.79
CA TRP A 268 -10.39 17.53 1.39
C TRP A 268 -9.84 18.57 0.42
N SER A 269 -10.10 19.85 0.67
CA SER A 269 -9.57 20.94 -0.15
C SER A 269 -8.05 20.87 -0.26
N THR A 270 -7.38 20.69 0.88
CA THR A 270 -5.91 20.58 0.95
C THR A 270 -5.41 19.29 0.28
N VAL A 271 -6.07 18.15 0.54
CA VAL A 271 -5.70 16.86 -0.08
C VAL A 271 -5.85 16.93 -1.60
N ASN A 272 -6.98 17.42 -2.10
CA ASN A 272 -7.22 17.51 -3.54
C ASN A 272 -6.25 18.49 -4.22
N GLU A 273 -5.95 19.64 -3.60
CA GLU A 273 -4.93 20.57 -4.08
C GLU A 273 -3.55 19.91 -4.16
N SER A 274 -3.14 19.19 -3.10
CA SER A 274 -1.89 18.45 -3.09
C SER A 274 -1.80 17.39 -4.20
N VAL A 275 -2.88 16.65 -4.43
CA VAL A 275 -2.96 15.69 -5.54
C VAL A 275 -2.77 16.39 -6.89
N CYS A 276 -3.45 17.53 -7.11
CA CYS A 276 -3.31 18.31 -8.33
C CYS A 276 -1.88 18.84 -8.52
N GLU A 277 -1.22 19.31 -7.46
CA GLU A 277 0.19 19.76 -7.53
C GLU A 277 1.14 18.62 -7.92
N TRP A 278 0.96 17.41 -7.36
CA TRP A 278 1.74 16.25 -7.78
C TRP A 278 1.51 15.88 -9.26
N LEU A 279 0.28 15.97 -9.75
CA LEU A 279 -0.03 15.72 -11.16
C LEU A 279 0.54 16.81 -12.09
N LYS A 280 0.54 18.08 -11.66
CA LYS A 280 1.22 19.17 -12.38
C LYS A 280 2.72 18.92 -12.49
N LEU A 281 3.35 18.48 -11.39
CA LEU A 281 4.76 18.12 -11.37
C LEU A 281 5.06 16.94 -12.33
N GLU A 282 4.26 15.88 -12.29
CA GLU A 282 4.38 14.79 -13.26
C GLU A 282 4.29 15.30 -14.71
N LYS A 283 3.31 16.14 -15.02
CA LYS A 283 3.13 16.74 -16.36
C LYS A 283 4.33 17.57 -16.78
N GLN A 284 4.92 18.35 -15.88
CA GLN A 284 6.10 19.18 -16.14
C GLN A 284 7.31 18.38 -16.59
N TYR A 285 7.46 17.15 -16.07
CA TYR A 285 8.58 16.26 -16.39
C TYR A 285 8.24 15.20 -17.45
N THR A 286 7.00 15.16 -17.93
CA THR A 286 6.62 14.21 -19.00
C THR A 286 7.18 14.69 -20.33
N GLY A 287 7.78 13.77 -21.11
CA GLY A 287 8.32 14.05 -22.42
C GLY A 287 9.71 14.70 -22.43
N LYS A 288 10.33 14.91 -21.28
CA LYS A 288 11.75 15.30 -21.24
C LYS A 288 12.63 14.07 -21.46
N TYR A 289 13.66 14.25 -22.30
CA TYR A 289 14.67 13.21 -22.52
C TYR A 289 15.67 13.22 -21.35
N TYR A 290 15.95 12.05 -20.83
CA TYR A 290 17.03 11.85 -19.86
C TYR A 290 18.00 10.83 -20.47
N GLU A 291 19.27 11.13 -20.42
CA GLU A 291 20.34 10.16 -20.68
C GLU A 291 20.57 9.37 -19.39
N ALA A 292 20.26 8.09 -19.42
CA ALA A 292 20.61 7.18 -18.35
C ALA A 292 21.68 6.20 -18.86
N ASN A 293 22.81 6.13 -18.17
CA ASN A 293 23.84 5.13 -18.39
C ASN A 293 24.48 5.06 -19.82
N GLY A 294 24.53 6.17 -20.56
CA GLY A 294 25.13 6.19 -21.89
C GLY A 294 24.32 5.48 -22.99
N GLU A 295 23.15 4.99 -22.69
CA GLU A 295 22.15 4.54 -23.65
C GLU A 295 21.27 5.74 -24.02
N GLY A 296 21.13 6.06 -25.29
CA GLY A 296 20.56 7.29 -25.85
C GLY A 296 19.24 7.78 -25.25
N PRO A 297 18.69 8.89 -25.69
CA PRO A 297 17.61 9.60 -25.01
C PRO A 297 16.34 8.77 -24.96
N PHE A 298 15.96 8.34 -23.75
CA PHE A 298 14.66 7.71 -23.51
C PHE A 298 13.61 8.75 -23.10
N LEU A 299 12.42 8.67 -23.70
CA LEU A 299 11.26 9.45 -23.27
C LEU A 299 10.77 8.86 -21.94
N THR A 300 11.22 9.37 -20.80
CA THR A 300 10.82 8.85 -19.49
C THR A 300 9.97 9.86 -18.74
N ARG A 301 8.97 9.33 -18.01
CA ARG A 301 8.33 10.11 -16.96
C ARG A 301 9.18 9.99 -15.72
N LYS A 302 9.76 11.09 -15.27
CA LYS A 302 10.54 11.11 -14.02
C LYS A 302 9.67 10.90 -12.81
N TYR A 303 8.55 11.62 -12.73
CA TYR A 303 7.54 11.44 -11.71
C TYR A 303 6.40 10.57 -12.24
N ILE A 304 5.95 9.63 -11.43
CA ILE A 304 4.78 8.79 -11.71
C ILE A 304 3.88 8.83 -10.49
N VAL A 305 2.78 9.55 -10.64
CA VAL A 305 1.78 9.71 -9.57
C VAL A 305 0.74 8.60 -9.67
N LYS A 306 0.47 7.91 -8.56
CA LYS A 306 -0.48 6.80 -8.46
C LYS A 306 -1.47 7.04 -7.34
N TRP A 307 -2.72 6.72 -7.58
CA TRP A 307 -3.74 6.65 -6.56
C TRP A 307 -3.76 5.26 -5.91
N VAL A 308 -3.70 5.22 -4.57
CA VAL A 308 -3.57 3.98 -3.80
C VAL A 308 -4.57 3.95 -2.64
N PRO A 309 -5.88 3.79 -2.92
CA PRO A 309 -6.90 3.73 -1.89
C PRO A 309 -6.87 2.42 -1.10
N CYS A 310 -7.35 2.49 0.15
CA CYS A 310 -7.74 1.36 0.96
C CYS A 310 -9.26 1.28 1.05
N VAL A 311 -9.87 0.30 0.39
CA VAL A 311 -11.32 0.10 0.39
C VAL A 311 -11.74 -0.65 1.67
N SER A 312 -12.63 -0.04 2.42
CA SER A 312 -13.17 -0.49 3.70
C SER A 312 -14.69 -0.35 3.72
N ILE A 313 -15.33 -0.71 4.82
CA ILE A 313 -16.77 -0.47 5.04
C ILE A 313 -17.13 1.02 4.93
N TYR A 314 -16.21 1.94 5.27
CA TYR A 314 -16.48 3.38 5.23
C TYR A 314 -16.62 3.95 3.82
N ASN A 315 -15.98 3.36 2.81
CA ASN A 315 -15.91 3.93 1.46
C ASN A 315 -16.29 2.99 0.31
N VAL A 316 -16.56 1.72 0.57
CA VAL A 316 -16.90 0.77 -0.50
C VAL A 316 -18.13 1.18 -1.30
N TRP A 317 -19.13 1.76 -0.66
CA TRP A 317 -20.33 2.31 -1.28
C TRP A 317 -20.07 3.56 -2.13
N HIS A 318 -18.98 4.27 -1.84
CA HIS A 318 -18.53 5.49 -2.50
C HIS A 318 -17.50 5.23 -3.61
N PHE A 319 -17.15 3.97 -3.84
CA PHE A 319 -16.02 3.58 -4.68
C PHE A 319 -16.10 4.08 -6.13
N HIS A 320 -17.28 4.06 -6.73
CA HIS A 320 -17.50 4.59 -8.10
C HIS A 320 -17.19 6.09 -8.20
N ILE A 321 -17.55 6.91 -7.18
CA ILE A 321 -17.24 8.34 -7.14
C ILE A 321 -15.74 8.58 -7.03
N MET A 322 -15.03 7.73 -6.27
CA MET A 322 -13.57 7.80 -6.16
C MET A 322 -12.89 7.52 -7.51
N ILE A 323 -13.45 6.59 -8.29
CA ILE A 323 -12.96 6.28 -9.64
C ILE A 323 -13.18 7.45 -10.57
N ASP A 324 -14.40 8.03 -10.59
CA ASP A 324 -14.74 9.18 -11.45
C ASP A 324 -13.83 10.37 -11.15
N TRP A 325 -13.60 10.65 -9.87
CA TRP A 325 -12.67 11.70 -9.45
C TRP A 325 -11.25 11.46 -9.98
N TRP A 326 -10.71 10.25 -9.80
CA TRP A 326 -9.35 9.95 -10.24
C TRP A 326 -9.21 9.96 -11.75
N PHE A 327 -10.18 9.41 -12.47
CA PHE A 327 -10.16 9.38 -13.93
C PHE A 327 -10.35 10.77 -14.53
N GLY A 328 -11.18 11.61 -13.90
CA GLY A 328 -11.32 13.02 -14.28
C GLY A 328 -10.01 13.80 -14.15
N LEU A 329 -9.28 13.62 -13.04
CA LEU A 329 -7.95 14.21 -12.85
C LEU A 329 -6.94 13.72 -13.90
N GLN A 330 -6.97 12.46 -14.27
CA GLN A 330 -6.09 11.94 -15.32
C GLN A 330 -6.37 12.60 -16.67
N GLN A 331 -7.64 12.77 -17.03
CA GLN A 331 -8.04 13.46 -18.24
C GLN A 331 -7.57 14.92 -18.21
N GLU A 332 -7.76 15.62 -17.10
CA GLU A 332 -7.40 17.03 -16.94
C GLU A 332 -5.87 17.25 -17.02
N PHE A 333 -5.11 16.53 -16.22
CA PHE A 333 -3.68 16.78 -16.06
C PHE A 333 -2.81 16.08 -17.10
N ARG A 334 -3.19 14.89 -17.55
CA ARG A 334 -2.43 14.11 -18.53
C ARG A 334 -2.93 14.29 -19.95
N GLY A 335 -4.12 14.87 -20.13
CA GLY A 335 -4.79 14.98 -21.42
C GLY A 335 -5.05 13.62 -22.06
N LYS A 336 -5.10 12.57 -21.24
CA LYS A 336 -5.24 11.18 -21.65
C LYS A 336 -6.40 10.54 -20.91
N PRO A 337 -7.18 9.72 -21.59
CA PRO A 337 -8.27 9.00 -20.95
C PRO A 337 -7.71 7.99 -19.92
N TRP A 338 -8.58 7.52 -19.04
CA TRP A 338 -8.22 6.63 -17.92
C TRP A 338 -7.53 5.33 -18.36
N TRP A 339 -7.85 4.84 -19.54
CA TRP A 339 -7.27 3.58 -20.07
C TRP A 339 -5.82 3.69 -20.51
N ASP A 340 -5.32 4.89 -20.70
CA ASP A 340 -3.94 5.15 -21.15
C ASP A 340 -2.93 5.16 -19.99
N SER A 341 -3.40 5.05 -18.75
CA SER A 341 -2.53 5.07 -17.59
C SER A 341 -3.02 4.20 -16.44
N LYS A 342 -2.26 3.15 -16.15
CA LYS A 342 -2.48 2.19 -15.03
C LYS A 342 -2.01 2.76 -13.69
N ASN A 343 -2.29 4.03 -13.40
CA ASN A 343 -1.72 4.71 -12.24
C ASN A 343 -2.65 4.64 -11.03
N TYR A 344 -3.11 3.44 -10.71
CA TYR A 344 -3.82 3.15 -9.46
C TYR A 344 -3.49 1.76 -8.92
N MET A 345 -3.65 1.59 -7.62
CA MET A 345 -3.50 0.30 -6.94
C MET A 345 -4.50 0.20 -5.79
N VAL A 346 -5.65 -0.40 -6.04
CA VAL A 346 -6.69 -0.57 -5.03
C VAL A 346 -6.29 -1.64 -4.00
N ASN A 347 -6.30 -1.28 -2.72
CA ASN A 347 -6.14 -2.20 -1.59
C ASN A 347 -7.49 -2.45 -0.91
N ILE A 348 -7.64 -3.62 -0.30
CA ILE A 348 -8.81 -3.98 0.50
C ILE A 348 -8.39 -4.10 1.96
N VAL A 349 -9.18 -3.52 2.86
CA VAL A 349 -9.00 -3.68 4.30
C VAL A 349 -9.50 -5.07 4.72
N HIS A 350 -8.62 -5.89 5.26
CA HIS A 350 -8.94 -7.22 5.76
C HIS A 350 -8.88 -7.31 7.30
N ASP A 351 -8.08 -6.47 7.90
CA ASP A 351 -7.89 -6.38 9.35
C ASP A 351 -7.90 -4.91 9.77
N PRO A 352 -8.56 -4.55 10.90
CA PRO A 352 -9.39 -5.43 11.72
C PRO A 352 -10.66 -5.87 10.97
N LYS A 353 -11.18 -7.07 11.31
CA LYS A 353 -12.30 -7.69 10.57
C LYS A 353 -13.55 -6.82 10.53
N PHE A 354 -13.79 -6.02 11.56
CA PHE A 354 -14.94 -5.10 11.65
C PHE A 354 -14.81 -3.87 10.71
N LEU A 355 -13.74 -3.74 9.93
CA LEU A 355 -13.60 -2.70 8.90
C LEU A 355 -13.67 -3.26 7.47
N LYS A 356 -13.95 -4.56 7.30
CA LYS A 356 -14.07 -5.17 5.98
C LYS A 356 -15.22 -4.59 5.16
N PRO A 357 -15.07 -4.47 3.83
CA PRO A 357 -16.15 -4.02 2.94
C PRO A 357 -17.40 -4.88 3.01
N SER A 358 -17.25 -6.20 3.23
CA SER A 358 -18.39 -7.14 3.27
C SER A 358 -19.41 -6.86 4.37
N LEU A 359 -19.06 -6.10 5.41
CA LEU A 359 -19.90 -5.84 6.56
C LEU A 359 -21.08 -4.90 6.28
N ILE A 360 -20.99 -4.09 5.24
CA ILE A 360 -22.09 -3.17 4.86
C ILE A 360 -23.31 -3.92 4.33
N PHE A 361 -23.12 -5.11 3.78
CA PHE A 361 -24.08 -5.77 2.90
C PHE A 361 -25.05 -6.79 3.46
N PRO A 362 -25.03 -7.19 4.74
CA PRO A 362 -26.17 -7.89 5.32
C PRO A 362 -27.42 -7.01 5.41
N LEU A 363 -27.24 -5.69 5.44
CA LEU A 363 -28.28 -4.69 5.61
C LEU A 363 -28.76 -4.10 4.30
N PHE A 364 -27.88 -4.12 3.30
CA PHE A 364 -28.18 -3.75 1.92
C PHE A 364 -28.38 -4.97 1.08
N SER A 365 -29.19 -4.84 0.07
CA SER A 365 -29.13 -5.77 -1.04
C SER A 365 -27.71 -5.68 -1.63
N LYS A 366 -26.81 -6.59 -1.21
CA LYS A 366 -25.50 -6.81 -1.87
C LYS A 366 -25.65 -6.72 -3.38
N LYS A 367 -26.75 -7.31 -3.87
CA LYS A 367 -27.13 -7.34 -5.25
C LYS A 367 -27.23 -5.95 -5.86
N VAL A 368 -27.98 -5.04 -5.23
CA VAL A 368 -28.18 -3.68 -5.75
C VAL A 368 -26.86 -2.90 -5.84
N HIS A 369 -26.00 -3.04 -4.84
CA HIS A 369 -24.71 -2.36 -4.88
C HIS A 369 -23.75 -2.95 -5.90
N ILE A 370 -23.69 -4.27 -6.01
CA ILE A 370 -22.90 -4.96 -7.02
C ILE A 370 -23.41 -4.59 -8.42
N GLU A 371 -24.73 -4.55 -8.64
CA GLU A 371 -25.34 -4.11 -9.90
C GLU A 371 -24.93 -2.66 -10.24
N LYS A 372 -24.90 -1.76 -9.24
CA LYS A 372 -24.43 -0.38 -9.43
C LYS A 372 -22.97 -0.33 -9.86
N LEU A 373 -22.10 -1.08 -9.20
CA LEU A 373 -20.68 -1.16 -9.56
C LEU A 373 -20.48 -1.78 -10.95
N LEU A 374 -21.23 -2.81 -11.30
CA LEU A 374 -21.18 -3.44 -12.62
C LEU A 374 -21.70 -2.49 -13.72
N ALA A 375 -22.79 -1.76 -13.46
CA ALA A 375 -23.30 -0.76 -14.40
C ALA A 375 -22.26 0.34 -14.65
N HIS A 376 -21.64 0.85 -13.57
CA HIS A 376 -20.59 1.86 -13.70
C HIS A 376 -19.38 1.31 -14.49
N LYS A 377 -18.94 0.08 -14.20
CA LYS A 377 -17.88 -0.57 -14.98
C LYS A 377 -18.23 -0.71 -16.45
N ASN A 378 -19.47 -1.11 -16.76
CA ASN A 378 -19.92 -1.29 -18.13
C ASN A 378 -19.95 0.05 -18.90
N ASN A 379 -20.38 1.12 -18.26
CA ASN A 379 -20.32 2.48 -18.87
C ASN A 379 -18.89 2.87 -19.25
N LEU A 380 -17.92 2.61 -18.36
CA LEU A 380 -16.50 2.85 -18.65
C LEU A 380 -15.98 1.94 -19.79
N LEU A 381 -16.44 0.70 -19.88
CA LEU A 381 -16.08 -0.22 -20.98
C LEU A 381 -16.69 0.23 -22.32
N GLU A 382 -17.90 0.75 -22.31
CA GLU A 382 -18.54 1.34 -23.51
C GLU A 382 -17.79 2.58 -23.97
N GLU A 383 -17.41 3.46 -23.05
CA GLU A 383 -16.58 4.62 -23.32
C GLU A 383 -15.23 4.21 -23.95
N LEU A 384 -14.55 3.21 -23.38
CA LEU A 384 -13.31 2.66 -23.91
C LEU A 384 -13.47 2.20 -25.35
N LYS A 385 -14.46 1.34 -25.62
CA LYS A 385 -14.71 0.76 -26.95
C LYS A 385 -15.12 1.79 -28.00
N SER A 386 -15.73 2.87 -27.56
CA SER A 386 -16.13 3.96 -28.46
C SER A 386 -14.97 4.87 -28.86
N ASN A 387 -13.89 4.91 -28.06
CA ASN A 387 -12.80 5.87 -28.23
C ASN A 387 -11.46 5.24 -28.61
N VAL A 388 -11.32 3.93 -28.46
CA VAL A 388 -10.06 3.20 -28.75
C VAL A 388 -10.26 2.28 -29.94
N ILE A 389 -9.34 2.33 -30.91
CA ILE A 389 -9.41 1.52 -32.15
C ILE A 389 -8.54 0.27 -32.03
N ASP A 390 -7.44 0.32 -31.27
CA ASP A 390 -6.52 -0.80 -31.13
C ASP A 390 -7.09 -1.86 -30.18
N GLU A 391 -7.34 -3.05 -30.70
CA GLU A 391 -7.90 -4.18 -29.92
C GLU A 391 -6.99 -4.60 -28.75
N LYS A 392 -5.68 -4.44 -28.88
CA LYS A 392 -4.74 -4.77 -27.81
C LYS A 392 -4.85 -3.79 -26.66
N ASP A 393 -4.97 -2.50 -26.94
CA ASP A 393 -5.13 -1.46 -25.91
C ASP A 393 -6.48 -1.61 -25.21
N ILE A 394 -7.55 -1.92 -25.96
CA ILE A 394 -8.86 -2.27 -25.39
C ILE A 394 -8.73 -3.45 -24.43
N HIS A 395 -8.11 -4.55 -24.89
CA HIS A 395 -7.99 -5.76 -24.08
C HIS A 395 -7.18 -5.52 -22.79
N GLU A 396 -6.10 -4.74 -22.84
CA GLU A 396 -5.30 -4.42 -21.66
C GLU A 396 -6.07 -3.54 -20.66
N ALA A 397 -6.78 -2.53 -21.15
CA ALA A 397 -7.58 -1.65 -20.30
C ALA A 397 -8.79 -2.37 -19.68
N GLU A 398 -9.48 -3.22 -20.44
CA GLU A 398 -10.53 -4.10 -19.92
C GLU A 398 -10.03 -5.01 -18.81
N LEU A 399 -8.85 -5.60 -18.97
CA LEU A 399 -8.26 -6.49 -17.97
C LEU A 399 -7.95 -5.77 -16.67
N ASP A 400 -7.44 -4.54 -16.76
CA ASP A 400 -7.11 -3.73 -15.58
C ASP A 400 -8.39 -3.24 -14.88
N LEU A 401 -9.38 -2.78 -15.62
CA LEU A 401 -10.67 -2.38 -15.08
C LEU A 401 -11.39 -3.56 -14.41
N ASN A 402 -11.42 -4.71 -15.07
CA ASN A 402 -11.98 -5.94 -14.49
C ASN A 402 -11.22 -6.35 -13.22
N THR A 403 -9.90 -6.24 -13.20
CA THR A 403 -9.09 -6.52 -12.00
C THR A 403 -9.51 -5.64 -10.82
N MET A 404 -9.68 -4.34 -11.05
CA MET A 404 -10.08 -3.38 -10.02
C MET A 404 -11.48 -3.68 -9.47
N TYR A 405 -12.47 -3.81 -10.34
CA TYR A 405 -13.85 -4.06 -9.92
C TYR A 405 -14.06 -5.45 -9.32
N ASN A 406 -13.49 -6.50 -9.91
CA ASN A 406 -13.62 -7.85 -9.40
C ASN A 406 -12.98 -8.01 -8.02
N LYS A 407 -11.90 -7.30 -7.76
CA LYS A 407 -11.27 -7.26 -6.43
C LYS A 407 -12.22 -6.66 -5.38
N VAL A 408 -12.85 -5.53 -5.68
CA VAL A 408 -13.81 -4.87 -4.78
C VAL A 408 -15.08 -5.69 -4.63
N ILE A 409 -15.68 -6.14 -5.72
CA ILE A 409 -16.89 -6.99 -5.70
C ILE A 409 -16.62 -8.30 -4.96
N GLY A 410 -15.45 -8.92 -5.17
CA GLY A 410 -15.05 -10.11 -4.42
C GLY A 410 -14.99 -9.85 -2.92
N SER A 411 -14.46 -8.71 -2.49
CA SER A 411 -14.41 -8.35 -1.07
C SER A 411 -15.79 -8.08 -0.46
N ILE A 412 -16.73 -7.58 -1.24
CA ILE A 412 -18.15 -7.42 -0.84
C ILE A 412 -18.81 -8.80 -0.63
N ASN A 413 -18.45 -9.78 -1.45
CA ASN A 413 -19.02 -11.13 -1.42
C ASN A 413 -18.43 -12.04 -0.33
N GLU A 414 -17.40 -11.59 0.39
CA GLU A 414 -16.90 -12.35 1.54
C GLU A 414 -18.00 -12.57 2.58
N GLU A 415 -17.85 -13.63 3.37
CA GLU A 415 -18.75 -13.91 4.50
C GLU A 415 -18.70 -12.77 5.52
N CYS A 416 -19.88 -12.45 6.02
CA CYS A 416 -20.10 -11.43 7.03
C CYS A 416 -20.58 -12.05 8.33
N ASN A 417 -20.01 -11.57 9.44
CA ASN A 417 -20.45 -11.94 10.79
C ASN A 417 -21.21 -10.74 11.41
N SER A 418 -22.45 -10.98 11.88
CA SER A 418 -23.29 -9.97 12.53
C SER A 418 -22.64 -9.35 13.77
N GLU A 419 -21.85 -10.12 14.52
CA GLU A 419 -21.07 -9.62 15.65
C GLU A 419 -20.11 -8.51 15.22
N GLN A 420 -19.45 -8.67 14.08
CA GLN A 420 -18.51 -7.68 13.56
C GLN A 420 -19.22 -6.38 13.15
N ILE A 421 -20.48 -6.45 12.72
CA ILE A 421 -21.27 -5.24 12.42
C ILE A 421 -21.53 -4.46 13.72
N THR A 422 -21.93 -5.15 14.78
CA THR A 422 -22.13 -4.53 16.09
C THR A 422 -20.85 -3.87 16.60
N ILE A 423 -19.72 -4.57 16.48
CA ILE A 423 -18.40 -4.01 16.83
C ILE A 423 -18.10 -2.78 15.99
N PHE A 424 -18.31 -2.82 14.66
CA PHE A 424 -18.09 -1.69 13.78
C PHE A 424 -18.87 -0.45 14.19
N ILE A 425 -20.17 -0.61 14.47
CA ILE A 425 -21.02 0.53 14.83
C ILE A 425 -20.57 1.13 16.16
N GLN A 426 -20.36 0.29 17.18
CA GLN A 426 -19.90 0.75 18.49
C GLN A 426 -18.53 1.44 18.41
N TYR A 427 -17.59 0.81 17.71
CA TYR A 427 -16.26 1.39 17.44
C TYR A 427 -16.36 2.74 16.76
N THR A 428 -17.22 2.85 15.73
CA THR A 428 -17.42 4.09 14.99
C THR A 428 -17.95 5.21 15.87
N VAL A 429 -18.97 4.91 16.67
CA VAL A 429 -19.58 5.88 17.61
C VAL A 429 -18.60 6.28 18.72
N ASP A 430 -17.86 5.33 19.27
CA ASP A 430 -16.87 5.61 20.30
C ASP A 430 -15.74 6.52 19.76
N LEU A 431 -15.28 6.22 18.53
CA LEU A 431 -14.25 7.02 17.89
C LEU A 431 -14.77 8.42 17.52
N ASP A 432 -16.03 8.53 17.10
CA ASP A 432 -16.69 9.82 16.82
C ASP A 432 -16.73 10.71 18.08
N LYS A 433 -17.07 10.13 19.24
CA LYS A 433 -17.02 10.87 20.52
C LYS A 433 -15.62 11.38 20.83
N ILE A 434 -14.60 10.53 20.70
CA ILE A 434 -13.20 10.92 20.96
C ILE A 434 -12.77 12.06 20.02
N ARG A 435 -13.20 12.01 18.76
CA ARG A 435 -12.75 12.94 17.69
C ARG A 435 -13.69 14.12 17.47
N ARG A 436 -14.83 14.16 18.14
CA ARG A 436 -15.89 15.15 17.91
C ARG A 436 -16.39 15.14 16.47
N GLN A 437 -16.51 13.93 15.90
CA GLN A 437 -17.14 13.67 14.61
C GLN A 437 -18.50 13.01 14.82
N ASP A 438 -19.31 12.96 13.76
CA ASP A 438 -20.62 12.28 13.80
C ASP A 438 -20.90 11.65 12.44
N ILE A 439 -20.85 10.32 12.37
CA ILE A 439 -21.13 9.56 11.14
C ILE A 439 -22.49 9.90 10.53
N ARG A 440 -23.49 10.32 11.34
CA ARG A 440 -24.82 10.69 10.87
C ARG A 440 -24.81 11.94 10.01
N THR A 441 -23.90 12.87 10.31
CA THR A 441 -23.74 14.13 9.57
C THR A 441 -22.63 14.08 8.55
N ASP A 442 -21.57 13.32 8.83
CA ASP A 442 -20.40 13.25 7.97
C ASP A 442 -20.58 12.24 6.84
N LEU A 443 -21.21 11.09 7.13
CA LEU A 443 -21.50 10.03 6.15
C LEU A 443 -22.98 9.58 6.25
N PRO A 444 -23.95 10.47 5.98
CA PRO A 444 -25.38 10.16 6.17
C PRO A 444 -25.86 8.98 5.31
N ASP A 445 -25.35 8.83 4.10
CA ASP A 445 -25.68 7.71 3.21
C ASP A 445 -25.19 6.37 3.75
N LEU A 446 -24.07 6.35 4.44
CA LEU A 446 -23.57 5.17 5.12
C LEU A 446 -24.38 4.89 6.40
N TRP A 447 -24.61 5.92 7.21
CA TRP A 447 -25.34 5.78 8.48
C TRP A 447 -26.77 5.29 8.28
N LYS A 448 -27.48 5.84 7.32
CA LYS A 448 -28.87 5.44 7.00
C LYS A 448 -29.05 3.93 6.84
N GLN A 449 -27.98 3.22 6.56
CA GLN A 449 -27.95 1.78 6.38
C GLN A 449 -27.95 1.01 7.69
N PHE A 450 -27.60 1.68 8.78
CA PHE A 450 -27.52 1.11 10.12
C PHE A 450 -28.58 1.71 11.07
N GLU A 451 -29.32 2.73 10.62
CA GLU A 451 -30.22 3.53 11.44
C GLU A 451 -31.28 2.70 12.17
N ASP A 452 -31.83 1.69 11.49
CA ASP A 452 -32.87 0.81 12.05
C ASP A 452 -32.30 -0.24 13.04
N MET A 453 -30.99 -0.36 13.16
CA MET A 453 -30.38 -1.46 13.91
C MET A 453 -29.91 -1.08 15.30
N ILE A 454 -29.51 0.16 15.53
CA ILE A 454 -28.83 0.54 16.77
C ILE A 454 -29.09 2.00 17.13
N GLU A 455 -29.44 2.24 18.40
CA GLU A 455 -29.35 3.56 18.99
C GLU A 455 -27.88 4.03 18.95
N TYR A 456 -27.66 5.30 18.62
CA TYR A 456 -26.34 5.96 18.62
C TYR A 456 -25.84 6.10 20.08
N LYS A 457 -25.43 4.98 20.67
CA LYS A 457 -24.89 4.87 22.04
C LYS A 457 -23.55 4.13 21.98
N GLY A 458 -22.46 4.88 22.04
CA GLY A 458 -21.15 4.29 22.24
C GLY A 458 -20.95 3.74 23.66
N ARG A 459 -19.89 2.96 23.86
CA ARG A 459 -19.52 2.38 25.17
C ARG A 459 -18.74 3.37 26.02
N ILE A 460 -18.10 4.35 25.41
CA ILE A 460 -17.31 5.38 26.09
C ILE A 460 -18.27 6.41 26.67
N ASN A 461 -18.32 6.51 28.00
CA ASN A 461 -19.05 7.56 28.68
C ASN A 461 -18.32 8.90 28.51
N GLU A 462 -19.08 10.00 28.47
CA GLU A 462 -18.56 11.36 28.40
C GLU A 462 -17.74 11.71 29.64
#